data_3656022dd4158ac4a5722367ad01662f
#
_entry.id   3656022dd4158ac4a5722367ad01662f
#
_cell.length_a   1.000
_cell.length_b   1.000
_cell.length_c   1.000
_cell.angle_alpha   90.00
_cell.angle_beta   90.00
_cell.angle_gamma   90.00
#
_symmetry.space_group_name_H-M   'P 1'
#
loop_
_entity.id
_entity.type
_entity.pdbx_description
1 polymer ?
#
loop_
_entity_poly.entity_id
_entity_poly.type
_entity_poly.pdbx_seq_one_letter_code
_entity_poly.pdbx_strand_id
1 'polypeptide(L)'
;MSIPLIIILVIVVVLVVAVIGLYNNLVKLRNMVDNAWAQIDVQLQRRLDLIPNLVETVKGYAAHESGTLEEVTKARTAVMNAPTPEGKMQADGFLTGALKNLFAVAEAYPDLKANTNFQQLQAELSNTEDKISYMPKASTTPS
;
A
#
# COMPACT_ATOMS: atom_id res chain seq x y z
N MET A 1 -13.63 3.72 58.96
CA MET A 1 -14.07 3.11 57.70
C MET A 1 -14.23 1.63 57.90
N SER A 2 -15.32 1.08 57.43
CA SER A 2 -15.55 -0.35 57.49
C SER A 2 -14.71 -1.08 56.42
N ILE A 3 -14.26 -2.27 56.78
CA ILE A 3 -13.48 -3.12 55.87
C ILE A 3 -14.18 -3.35 54.53
N PRO A 4 -15.52 -3.59 54.45
CA PRO A 4 -16.20 -3.73 53.15
C PRO A 4 -16.10 -2.49 52.28
N LEU A 5 -16.10 -1.30 52.82
CA LEU A 5 -15.98 -0.07 52.06
C LEU A 5 -14.61 0.07 51.44
N ILE A 6 -13.56 -0.32 52.16
CA ILE A 6 -12.19 -0.30 51.68
C ILE A 6 -12.01 -1.31 50.52
N ILE A 7 -12.60 -2.48 50.66
CA ILE A 7 -12.55 -3.52 49.59
C ILE A 7 -13.23 -3.01 48.32
N ILE A 8 -14.39 -2.38 48.42
CA ILE A 8 -15.11 -1.81 47.29
C ILE A 8 -14.27 -0.72 46.64
N LEU A 9 -13.66 0.16 47.42
CA LEU A 9 -12.79 1.22 46.89
C LEU A 9 -11.60 0.65 46.12
N VAL A 10 -10.95 -0.37 46.65
CA VAL A 10 -9.81 -1.04 46.01
C VAL A 10 -10.25 -1.67 44.67
N ILE A 11 -11.39 -2.35 44.64
CA ILE A 11 -11.94 -2.96 43.42
C ILE A 11 -12.20 -1.91 42.35
N VAL A 12 -12.81 -0.78 42.74
CA VAL A 12 -13.08 0.34 41.82
C VAL A 12 -11.78 0.90 41.23
N VAL A 13 -10.76 1.10 42.04
CA VAL A 13 -9.47 1.61 41.62
C VAL A 13 -8.82 0.64 40.63
N VAL A 14 -8.85 -0.67 40.92
CA VAL A 14 -8.29 -1.69 40.03
C VAL A 14 -9.02 -1.72 38.67
N LEU A 15 -10.35 -1.63 38.69
CA LEU A 15 -11.15 -1.57 37.48
C LEU A 15 -10.82 -0.35 36.61
N VAL A 16 -10.69 0.81 37.24
CA VAL A 16 -10.34 2.07 36.54
C VAL A 16 -8.97 1.94 35.89
N VAL A 17 -7.97 1.43 36.62
CA VAL A 17 -6.62 1.23 36.06
C VAL A 17 -6.64 0.25 34.92
N ALA A 18 -7.40 -0.83 35.03
CA ALA A 18 -7.53 -1.83 33.96
C ALA A 18 -8.16 -1.20 32.70
N VAL A 19 -9.21 -0.40 32.86
CA VAL A 19 -9.87 0.28 31.73
C VAL A 19 -8.92 1.26 31.05
N ILE A 20 -8.19 2.04 31.83
CA ILE A 20 -7.20 2.98 31.28
C ILE A 20 -6.12 2.24 30.48
N GLY A 21 -5.61 1.13 31.02
CA GLY A 21 -4.61 0.33 30.34
C GLY A 21 -5.11 -0.24 29.02
N LEU A 22 -6.33 -0.76 28.98
CA LEU A 22 -6.96 -1.28 27.76
C LEU A 22 -7.18 -0.17 26.75
N TYR A 23 -7.65 0.99 27.19
CA TYR A 23 -7.86 2.13 26.31
C TYR A 23 -6.55 2.59 25.66
N ASN A 24 -5.50 2.75 26.46
CA ASN A 24 -4.19 3.15 25.95
C ASN A 24 -3.64 2.14 24.93
N ASN A 25 -3.81 0.85 25.18
CA ASN A 25 -3.37 -0.20 24.26
C ASN A 25 -4.14 -0.14 22.94
N LEU A 26 -5.46 0.07 22.99
CA LEU A 26 -6.29 0.20 21.79
C LEU A 26 -5.91 1.43 20.96
N VAL A 27 -5.65 2.57 21.61
CA VAL A 27 -5.22 3.80 20.94
C VAL A 27 -3.87 3.56 20.24
N LYS A 28 -2.94 2.90 20.92
CA LYS A 28 -1.62 2.58 20.37
C LYS A 28 -1.74 1.70 19.14
N LEU A 29 -2.56 0.65 19.19
CA LEU A 29 -2.79 -0.25 18.06
C LEU A 29 -3.43 0.49 16.88
N ARG A 30 -4.40 1.37 17.17
CA ARG A 30 -5.05 2.18 16.15
C ARG A 30 -4.06 3.10 15.44
N ASN A 31 -3.18 3.75 16.20
CA ASN A 31 -2.15 4.62 15.63
C ASN A 31 -1.17 3.84 14.76
N MET A 32 -0.80 2.63 15.15
CA MET A 32 0.06 1.77 14.34
C MET A 32 -0.59 1.41 13.00
N VAL A 33 -1.88 1.06 13.01
CA VAL A 33 -2.64 0.75 11.80
C VAL A 33 -2.76 1.97 10.90
N ASP A 34 -3.11 3.12 11.47
CA ASP A 34 -3.25 4.37 10.73
C ASP A 34 -1.92 4.77 10.08
N ASN A 35 -0.80 4.62 10.78
CA ASN A 35 0.54 4.90 10.24
C ASN A 35 0.89 3.95 9.10
N ALA A 36 0.55 2.67 9.22
CA ALA A 36 0.79 1.68 8.17
C ALA A 36 0.00 2.04 6.91
N TRP A 37 -1.27 2.39 7.04
CA TRP A 37 -2.10 2.81 5.91
C TRP A 37 -1.59 4.10 5.28
N ALA A 38 -1.12 5.07 6.09
CA ALA A 38 -0.54 6.31 5.57
C ALA A 38 0.71 6.03 4.72
N GLN A 39 1.56 5.10 5.15
CA GLN A 39 2.76 4.73 4.40
C GLN A 39 2.41 3.99 3.11
N ILE A 40 1.41 3.11 3.14
CA ILE A 40 0.91 2.43 1.95
C ILE A 40 0.38 3.47 0.95
N ASP A 41 -0.38 4.45 1.42
CA ASP A 41 -0.93 5.50 0.58
C ASP A 41 0.17 6.32 -0.10
N VAL A 42 1.25 6.64 0.61
CA VAL A 42 2.42 7.33 0.05
C VAL A 42 3.05 6.49 -1.07
N GLN A 43 3.21 5.18 -0.86
CA GLN A 43 3.78 4.31 -1.89
C GLN A 43 2.85 4.13 -3.08
N LEU A 44 1.55 4.05 -2.85
CA LEU A 44 0.55 4.00 -3.93
C LEU A 44 0.59 5.28 -4.75
N GLN A 45 0.63 6.44 -4.10
CA GLN A 45 0.70 7.72 -4.80
C GLN A 45 1.98 7.82 -5.64
N ARG A 46 3.11 7.40 -5.10
CA ARG A 46 4.38 7.36 -5.82
C ARG A 46 4.26 6.46 -7.06
N ARG A 47 3.67 5.29 -6.91
CA ARG A 47 3.44 4.35 -8.01
C ARG A 47 2.58 4.99 -9.10
N LEU A 48 1.48 5.64 -8.70
CA LEU A 48 0.57 6.31 -9.63
C LEU A 48 1.27 7.44 -10.38
N ASP A 49 2.17 8.16 -9.71
CA ASP A 49 2.90 9.27 -10.32
C ASP A 49 3.96 8.80 -11.33
N LEU A 50 4.50 7.60 -11.14
CA LEU A 50 5.52 7.03 -12.04
C LEU A 50 4.93 6.46 -13.32
N ILE A 51 3.68 6.05 -13.31
CA ILE A 51 3.05 5.35 -14.43
C ILE A 51 2.93 6.19 -15.70
N PRO A 52 2.53 7.48 -15.68
CA PRO A 52 2.48 8.27 -16.90
C PRO A 52 3.82 8.34 -17.64
N ASN A 53 4.91 8.50 -16.90
CA ASN A 53 6.26 8.51 -17.48
C ASN A 53 6.60 7.13 -18.07
N LEU A 54 6.24 6.06 -17.37
CA LEU A 54 6.45 4.70 -17.87
C LEU A 54 5.69 4.48 -19.18
N VAL A 55 4.42 4.86 -19.24
CA VAL A 55 3.59 4.70 -20.45
C VAL A 55 4.20 5.48 -21.63
N GLU A 56 4.60 6.72 -21.40
CA GLU A 56 5.22 7.52 -22.46
C GLU A 56 6.55 6.93 -22.95
N THR A 57 7.36 6.44 -22.01
CA THR A 57 8.64 5.80 -22.37
C THR A 57 8.41 4.54 -23.21
N VAL A 58 7.46 3.69 -22.81
CA VAL A 58 7.14 2.46 -23.55
C VAL A 58 6.55 2.77 -24.92
N LYS A 59 5.69 3.78 -25.02
CA LYS A 59 5.11 4.20 -26.30
C LYS A 59 6.18 4.55 -27.33
N GLY A 60 7.29 5.12 -26.89
CA GLY A 60 8.39 5.48 -27.80
C GLY A 60 9.05 4.28 -28.48
N TYR A 61 8.95 3.10 -27.88
CA TYR A 61 9.61 1.88 -28.38
C TYR A 61 8.63 0.79 -28.82
N ALA A 62 7.44 0.76 -28.23
CA ALA A 62 6.49 -0.34 -28.38
C ALA A 62 5.08 0.21 -28.61
N ALA A 63 4.93 1.08 -29.60
CA ALA A 63 3.64 1.71 -29.92
C ALA A 63 2.55 0.70 -30.30
N HIS A 64 2.92 -0.47 -30.78
CA HIS A 64 1.96 -1.52 -31.14
C HIS A 64 1.34 -2.23 -29.94
N GLU A 65 1.85 -1.99 -28.74
CA GLU A 65 1.36 -2.62 -27.51
C GLU A 65 0.32 -1.76 -26.81
N SER A 66 -0.55 -1.10 -27.56
CA SER A 66 -1.57 -0.19 -27.05
C SER A 66 -2.51 -0.88 -26.06
N GLY A 67 -2.86 -2.15 -26.28
CA GLY A 67 -3.72 -2.90 -25.37
C GLY A 67 -3.12 -3.07 -23.98
N THR A 68 -1.83 -3.40 -23.91
CA THR A 68 -1.10 -3.54 -22.65
C THR A 68 -1.00 -2.20 -21.92
N LEU A 69 -0.71 -1.13 -22.66
CA LEU A 69 -0.63 0.22 -22.09
C LEU A 69 -1.99 0.71 -21.59
N GLU A 70 -3.07 0.39 -22.28
CA GLU A 70 -4.42 0.71 -21.86
C GLU A 70 -4.79 -0.01 -20.57
N GLU A 71 -4.40 -1.28 -20.42
CA GLU A 71 -4.65 -2.04 -19.19
C GLU A 71 -3.97 -1.37 -17.98
N VAL A 72 -2.72 -0.94 -18.15
CA VAL A 72 -1.99 -0.23 -17.10
C VAL A 72 -2.70 1.07 -16.74
N THR A 73 -3.12 1.85 -17.73
CA THR A 73 -3.82 3.12 -17.53
C THR A 73 -5.16 2.91 -16.81
N LYS A 74 -5.92 1.90 -17.22
CA LYS A 74 -7.21 1.56 -16.58
C LYS A 74 -7.01 1.13 -15.12
N ALA A 75 -6.00 0.31 -14.87
CA ALA A 75 -5.69 -0.14 -13.51
C ALA A 75 -5.27 1.03 -12.62
N ARG A 76 -4.46 1.96 -13.16
CA ARG A 76 -4.10 3.19 -12.47
C ARG A 76 -5.33 4.01 -12.09
N THR A 77 -6.24 4.21 -13.03
CA THR A 77 -7.49 4.95 -12.80
C THR A 77 -8.34 4.27 -11.73
N ALA A 78 -8.40 2.93 -11.72
CA ALA A 78 -9.15 2.18 -10.73
C ALA A 78 -8.59 2.41 -9.31
N VAL A 79 -7.27 2.48 -9.16
CA VAL A 79 -6.65 2.80 -7.86
C VAL A 79 -7.00 4.23 -7.43
N MET A 80 -6.91 5.18 -8.35
CA MET A 80 -7.22 6.59 -8.06
C MET A 80 -8.66 6.80 -7.62
N ASN A 81 -9.59 6.04 -8.19
CA ASN A 81 -11.02 6.18 -7.93
C ASN A 81 -11.54 5.31 -6.79
N ALA A 82 -10.71 4.43 -6.22
CA ALA A 82 -11.14 3.58 -5.13
C ALA A 82 -11.41 4.40 -3.87
N PRO A 83 -12.60 4.26 -3.24
CA PRO A 83 -13.00 5.13 -2.13
C PRO A 83 -12.44 4.71 -0.77
N THR A 84 -11.93 3.50 -0.65
CA THR A 84 -11.43 2.96 0.63
C THR A 84 -10.00 2.47 0.49
N PRO A 85 -9.21 2.41 1.60
CA PRO A 85 -7.87 1.82 1.55
C PRO A 85 -7.86 0.38 1.07
N GLU A 86 -8.82 -0.44 1.50
CA GLU A 86 -8.97 -1.82 1.05
C GLU A 86 -9.26 -1.91 -0.45
N GLY A 87 -10.12 -1.02 -0.95
CA GLY A 87 -10.43 -0.92 -2.38
C GLY A 87 -9.22 -0.51 -3.19
N LYS A 88 -8.41 0.42 -2.67
CA LYS A 88 -7.16 0.83 -3.31
C LYS A 88 -6.18 -0.33 -3.40
N MET A 89 -6.04 -1.13 -2.34
CA MET A 89 -5.16 -2.29 -2.33
C MET A 89 -5.63 -3.35 -3.31
N GLN A 90 -6.92 -3.58 -3.42
CA GLN A 90 -7.50 -4.51 -4.37
C GLN A 90 -7.23 -4.05 -5.82
N ALA A 91 -7.48 -2.78 -6.10
CA ALA A 91 -7.22 -2.19 -7.41
C ALA A 91 -5.71 -2.21 -7.74
N ASP A 92 -4.85 -1.98 -6.75
CA ASP A 92 -3.40 -2.05 -6.92
C ASP A 92 -2.94 -3.46 -7.28
N GLY A 93 -3.65 -4.50 -6.83
CA GLY A 93 -3.39 -5.87 -7.26
C GLY A 93 -3.54 -6.04 -8.77
N PHE A 94 -4.57 -5.46 -9.36
CA PHE A 94 -4.76 -5.43 -10.81
C PHE A 94 -3.67 -4.62 -11.50
N LEU A 95 -3.27 -3.50 -10.93
CA LEU A 95 -2.18 -2.67 -11.46
C LEU A 95 -0.86 -3.43 -11.46
N THR A 96 -0.55 -4.15 -10.39
CA THR A 96 0.64 -5.00 -10.31
C THR A 96 0.63 -6.06 -11.41
N GLY A 97 -0.51 -6.69 -11.66
CA GLY A 97 -0.66 -7.66 -12.74
C GLY A 97 -0.44 -7.04 -14.13
N ALA A 98 -1.02 -5.85 -14.34
CA ALA A 98 -0.86 -5.12 -15.60
C ALA A 98 0.59 -4.70 -15.82
N LEU A 99 1.28 -4.25 -14.77
CA LEU A 99 2.71 -3.90 -14.84
C LEU A 99 3.58 -5.12 -15.15
N LYS A 100 3.28 -6.27 -14.57
CA LYS A 100 4.01 -7.51 -14.88
C LYS A 100 3.86 -7.89 -16.34
N ASN A 101 2.68 -7.75 -16.91
CA ASN A 101 2.43 -7.97 -18.32
C ASN A 101 3.23 -7.00 -19.19
N LEU A 102 3.26 -5.73 -18.80
CA LEU A 102 4.02 -4.72 -19.53
C LEU A 102 5.53 -5.03 -19.52
N PHE A 103 6.05 -5.41 -18.37
CA PHE A 103 7.48 -5.76 -18.26
C PHE A 103 7.82 -7.02 -19.03
N ALA A 104 6.90 -7.99 -19.09
CA ALA A 104 7.07 -9.19 -19.92
C ALA A 104 7.11 -8.85 -21.41
N VAL A 105 6.24 -7.94 -21.85
CA VAL A 105 6.23 -7.44 -23.23
C VAL A 105 7.53 -6.71 -23.55
N ALA A 106 8.04 -5.92 -22.60
CA ALA A 106 9.29 -5.18 -22.79
C ALA A 106 10.49 -6.08 -23.06
N GLU A 107 10.45 -7.34 -22.63
CA GLU A 107 11.51 -8.31 -22.93
C GLU A 107 11.67 -8.56 -24.44
N ALA A 108 10.62 -8.34 -25.23
CA ALA A 108 10.66 -8.48 -26.68
C ALA A 108 11.21 -7.23 -27.38
N TYR A 109 11.49 -6.17 -26.65
CA TYR A 109 11.96 -4.87 -27.17
C TYR A 109 13.32 -4.53 -26.56
N PRO A 110 14.43 -4.98 -27.16
CA PRO A 110 15.77 -4.79 -26.57
C PRO A 110 16.15 -3.34 -26.35
N ASP A 111 15.73 -2.44 -27.25
CA ASP A 111 16.03 -1.01 -27.11
C ASP A 111 15.32 -0.39 -25.92
N LEU A 112 14.08 -0.77 -25.66
CA LEU A 112 13.32 -0.35 -24.50
C LEU A 112 13.97 -0.89 -23.23
N LYS A 113 14.31 -2.15 -23.23
CA LYS A 113 14.95 -2.82 -22.09
C LYS A 113 16.28 -2.17 -21.71
N ALA A 114 17.01 -1.66 -22.70
CA ALA A 114 18.29 -0.97 -22.51
C ALA A 114 18.15 0.49 -22.15
N ASN A 115 16.93 1.06 -22.23
CA ASN A 115 16.68 2.47 -21.90
C ASN A 115 16.87 2.71 -20.41
N THR A 116 17.73 3.68 -20.06
CA THR A 116 18.05 3.99 -18.65
C THR A 116 16.82 4.47 -17.89
N ASN A 117 15.99 5.32 -18.51
CA ASN A 117 14.78 5.82 -17.88
C ASN A 117 13.80 4.67 -17.58
N PHE A 118 13.63 3.75 -18.52
CA PHE A 118 12.78 2.56 -18.31
C PHE A 118 13.30 1.69 -17.18
N GLN A 119 14.60 1.45 -17.12
CA GLN A 119 15.21 0.65 -16.05
C GLN A 119 15.02 1.28 -14.68
N GLN A 120 15.17 2.59 -14.58
CA GLN A 120 14.93 3.33 -13.34
C GLN A 120 13.46 3.23 -12.92
N LEU A 121 12.54 3.44 -13.84
CA LEU A 121 11.10 3.36 -13.57
C LEU A 121 10.72 1.96 -13.11
N GLN A 122 11.24 0.94 -13.76
CA GLN A 122 10.99 -0.45 -13.39
C GLN A 122 11.49 -0.75 -11.97
N ALA A 123 12.70 -0.30 -11.64
CA ALA A 123 13.29 -0.49 -10.31
C ALA A 123 12.48 0.25 -9.24
N GLU A 124 12.06 1.48 -9.50
CA GLU A 124 11.26 2.27 -8.56
C GLU A 124 9.87 1.66 -8.34
N LEU A 125 9.23 1.19 -9.41
CA LEU A 125 7.94 0.51 -9.30
C LEU A 125 8.05 -0.80 -8.53
N SER A 126 9.09 -1.58 -8.74
CA SER A 126 9.36 -2.79 -7.97
C SER A 126 9.57 -2.48 -6.49
N ASN A 127 10.26 -1.40 -6.19
CA ASN A 127 10.47 -0.94 -4.82
C ASN A 127 9.14 -0.58 -4.14
N THR A 128 8.25 0.14 -4.85
CA THR A 128 6.92 0.45 -4.30
C THR A 128 6.11 -0.81 -4.05
N GLU A 129 6.18 -1.79 -4.94
CA GLU A 129 5.48 -3.07 -4.77
C GLU A 129 5.97 -3.80 -3.52
N ASP A 130 7.28 -3.88 -3.33
CA ASP A 130 7.87 -4.54 -2.15
C ASP A 130 7.41 -3.88 -0.86
N LYS A 131 7.42 -2.55 -0.81
CA LYS A 131 7.00 -1.79 0.36
C LYS A 131 5.50 -1.96 0.63
N ILE A 132 4.68 -1.93 -0.40
CA ILE A 132 3.23 -2.11 -0.27
C ILE A 132 2.92 -3.53 0.21
N SER A 133 3.57 -4.53 -0.34
CA SER A 133 3.36 -5.94 0.02
C SER A 133 3.79 -6.25 1.44
N TYR A 134 4.87 -5.62 1.91
CA TYR A 134 5.40 -5.84 3.25
C TYR A 134 4.50 -5.23 4.34
N MET A 135 4.03 -4.00 4.14
CA MET A 135 3.30 -3.25 5.16
C MET A 135 1.99 -3.90 5.61
N PRO A 136 1.13 -4.44 4.73
CA PRO A 136 -0.09 -5.12 5.18
C PRO A 136 0.19 -6.30 6.10
N LYS A 137 1.25 -7.05 5.87
CA LYS A 137 1.64 -8.17 6.73
C LYS A 137 2.05 -7.67 8.12
N ALA A 138 2.82 -6.60 8.19
CA ALA A 138 3.23 -6.01 9.46
C ALA A 138 2.05 -5.45 10.24
N SER A 139 1.05 -4.89 9.57
CA SER A 139 -0.14 -4.32 10.20
C SER A 139 -1.17 -5.38 10.60
N THR A 140 -1.20 -6.53 9.92
CA THR A 140 -2.18 -7.59 10.17
C THR A 140 -1.69 -8.66 11.13
N THR A 141 -0.43 -8.67 11.49
CA THR A 141 0.12 -9.59 12.49
C THR A 141 0.09 -8.90 13.85
N PRO A 142 -0.94 -9.15 14.67
CA PRO A 142 -0.88 -8.72 16.06
C PRO A 142 0.12 -9.63 16.76
N SER A 143 1.20 -9.11 17.08
CA SER A 143 2.15 -9.81 17.96
C SER A 143 1.86 -9.47 19.38
#